data_938a09f75f958116ab93eca02e311b30
#
_entry.id   938a09f75f958116ab93eca02e311b30
#
_cell.length_a   1.000
_cell.length_b   1.000
_cell.length_c   1.000
_cell.angle_alpha   90.00
_cell.angle_beta   90.00
_cell.angle_gamma   90.00
#
_symmetry.space_group_name_H-M   'P 1'
#
loop_
_entity.id
_entity.type
_entity.pdbx_description
1 polymer ?
#
loop_
_entity_poly.entity_id
_entity_poly.type
_entity_poly.pdbx_seq_one_letter_code
_entity_poly.pdbx_strand_id
1 'polypeptide(L)'
;DKWNLSREDLDQFALESHQKASNATELKYFDREILPVKGKNAEGIEDLVMSDEGIRFDASLDKLAGLNPVTEGGKITAGNASQITDGAAAVLICNDAGLKKIKSNPRAEIVSISVVGDDPVFMLTGPIPASHKALEYAKLSIDDMDIYEVNEAFAPVPLAWAEELKADRSKLNVNGGAMALGHPLGATGAKLMTTMLHELERREGKYALQAICEGGGTANATIIKKVN
;
A
#
# COMPACT_ATOMS: atom_id res chain seq x y z
N ASP A 1 3.72 -12.20 17.42
CA ASP A 1 3.97 -13.50 18.09
C ASP A 1 3.40 -14.66 17.25
N LYS A 2 2.17 -14.59 16.71
CA LYS A 2 1.53 -15.68 15.93
C LYS A 2 2.39 -16.15 14.75
N TRP A 3 3.06 -15.25 14.06
CA TRP A 3 3.94 -15.53 12.90
C TRP A 3 5.43 -15.48 13.26
N ASN A 4 5.79 -15.52 14.54
CA ASN A 4 7.18 -15.49 15.04
C ASN A 4 8.06 -14.37 14.46
N LEU A 5 7.46 -13.26 14.02
CA LEU A 5 8.20 -12.12 13.49
C LEU A 5 9.08 -11.50 14.58
N SER A 6 10.36 -11.34 14.31
CA SER A 6 11.30 -10.65 15.17
C SER A 6 11.24 -9.13 14.99
N ARG A 7 11.88 -8.36 15.85
CA ARG A 7 12.05 -6.92 15.67
C ARG A 7 12.85 -6.62 14.40
N GLU A 8 13.87 -7.39 14.14
CA GLU A 8 14.73 -7.30 12.97
C GLU A 8 13.96 -7.53 11.67
N ASP A 9 13.04 -8.49 11.64
CA ASP A 9 12.17 -8.73 10.47
C ASP A 9 11.32 -7.50 10.16
N LEU A 10 10.77 -6.85 11.19
CA LEU A 10 9.93 -5.66 11.04
C LEU A 10 10.75 -4.45 10.57
N ASP A 11 11.94 -4.25 11.15
CA ASP A 11 12.83 -3.16 10.78
C ASP A 11 13.41 -3.36 9.37
N GLN A 12 13.73 -4.60 8.98
CA GLN A 12 14.16 -4.95 7.63
C GLN A 12 13.07 -4.62 6.60
N PHE A 13 11.81 -5.00 6.88
CA PHE A 13 10.70 -4.68 5.98
C PHE A 13 10.48 -3.16 5.86
N ALA A 14 10.61 -2.42 6.96
CA ALA A 14 10.52 -0.96 6.96
C ALA A 14 11.63 -0.33 6.11
N LEU A 15 12.88 -0.81 6.25
CA LEU A 15 13.99 -0.38 5.41
C LEU A 15 13.73 -0.65 3.93
N GLU A 16 13.23 -1.85 3.59
CA GLU A 16 12.87 -2.20 2.22
C GLU A 16 11.79 -1.27 1.65
N SER A 17 10.78 -0.89 2.45
CA SER A 17 9.75 0.08 2.04
C SER A 17 10.37 1.42 1.65
N HIS A 18 11.25 1.98 2.49
CA HIS A 18 11.96 3.22 2.19
C HIS A 18 12.88 3.10 0.96
N GLN A 19 13.62 2.02 0.82
CA GLN A 19 14.50 1.78 -0.33
C GLN A 19 13.72 1.70 -1.64
N LYS A 20 12.59 0.96 -1.65
CA LYS A 20 11.71 0.86 -2.80
C LYS A 20 11.11 2.22 -3.18
N ALA A 21 10.64 2.99 -2.19
CA ALA A 21 10.08 4.32 -2.43
C ALA A 21 11.14 5.32 -2.94
N SER A 22 12.35 5.29 -2.39
CA SER A 22 13.48 6.10 -2.86
C SER A 22 13.82 5.79 -4.31
N ASN A 23 13.96 4.50 -4.63
CA ASN A 23 14.24 4.05 -6.01
C ASN A 23 13.12 4.44 -6.98
N ALA A 24 11.85 4.27 -6.59
CA ALA A 24 10.71 4.65 -7.41
C ALA A 24 10.66 6.17 -7.68
N THR A 25 11.02 6.98 -6.68
CA THR A 25 11.14 8.44 -6.81
C THR A 25 12.27 8.83 -7.76
N GLU A 26 13.46 8.28 -7.60
CA GLU A 26 14.62 8.54 -8.46
C GLU A 26 14.36 8.14 -9.92
N LEU A 27 13.65 7.01 -10.12
CA LEU A 27 13.25 6.52 -11.44
C LEU A 27 11.99 7.18 -11.99
N LYS A 28 11.41 8.16 -11.26
CA LYS A 28 10.23 8.94 -11.66
C LYS A 28 8.97 8.09 -11.91
N TYR A 29 8.81 6.99 -11.18
CA TYR A 29 7.64 6.13 -11.33
C TYR A 29 6.36 6.81 -10.87
N PHE A 30 6.46 7.78 -9.93
CA PHE A 30 5.33 8.53 -9.40
C PHE A 30 4.94 9.77 -10.23
N ASP A 31 5.74 10.18 -11.22
CA ASP A 31 5.51 11.44 -11.98
C ASP A 31 4.14 11.50 -12.69
N ARG A 32 3.56 10.35 -13.05
CA ARG A 32 2.26 10.28 -13.71
C ARG A 32 1.07 10.21 -12.75
N GLU A 33 1.32 10.02 -11.47
CA GLU A 33 0.27 9.85 -10.47
C GLU A 33 0.22 10.99 -9.44
N ILE A 34 1.32 11.69 -9.21
CA ILE A 34 1.37 12.83 -8.32
C ILE A 34 0.89 14.09 -9.07
N LEU A 35 -0.16 14.72 -8.51
CA LEU A 35 -0.61 16.03 -8.95
C LEU A 35 0.10 17.11 -8.13
N PRO A 36 1.00 17.92 -8.73
CA PRO A 36 1.67 18.99 -8.01
C PRO A 36 0.66 20.00 -7.45
N VAL A 37 0.78 20.32 -6.17
CA VAL A 37 -0.10 21.29 -5.49
C VAL A 37 0.72 22.38 -4.82
N LYS A 38 0.15 23.60 -4.77
CA LYS A 38 0.75 24.71 -4.01
C LYS A 38 0.62 24.41 -2.52
N GLY A 39 1.71 24.48 -1.81
CA GLY A 39 1.81 24.29 -0.38
C GLY A 39 2.79 25.26 0.26
N LYS A 40 3.17 24.97 1.49
CA LYS A 40 4.27 25.69 2.18
C LYS A 40 5.29 24.67 2.60
N ASN A 41 6.55 24.97 2.38
CA ASN A 41 7.65 24.15 2.89
C ASN A 41 7.81 24.32 4.43
N ALA A 42 8.78 23.64 5.02
CA ALA A 42 9.04 23.68 6.46
C ALA A 42 9.32 25.08 7.00
N GLU A 43 9.84 25.98 6.17
CA GLU A 43 10.11 27.40 6.49
C GLU A 43 8.89 28.30 6.31
N GLY A 44 7.73 27.76 5.89
CA GLY A 44 6.52 28.51 5.65
C GLY A 44 6.49 29.27 4.31
N ILE A 45 7.46 29.04 3.44
CA ILE A 45 7.56 29.65 2.10
C ILE A 45 6.65 28.88 1.14
N GLU A 46 5.89 29.62 0.33
CA GLU A 46 5.07 29.01 -0.73
C GLU A 46 5.95 28.26 -1.72
N ASP A 47 5.64 27.01 -1.95
CA ASP A 47 6.35 26.12 -2.86
C ASP A 47 5.37 25.15 -3.52
N LEU A 48 5.85 24.43 -4.54
CA LEU A 48 5.11 23.40 -5.23
C LEU A 48 5.46 22.03 -4.64
N VAL A 49 4.51 21.42 -3.93
CA VAL A 49 4.67 20.06 -3.40
C VAL A 49 4.52 19.07 -4.56
N MET A 50 5.60 18.34 -4.86
CA MET A 50 5.72 17.45 -6.02
C MET A 50 6.16 16.03 -5.65
N SER A 51 6.43 15.76 -4.38
CA SER A 51 6.92 14.46 -3.91
C SER A 51 6.44 14.18 -2.49
N ASP A 52 6.38 12.91 -2.14
CA ASP A 52 6.12 12.49 -0.76
C ASP A 52 7.30 12.87 0.15
N GLU A 53 7.00 13.53 1.27
CA GLU A 53 7.99 14.05 2.24
C GLU A 53 8.45 12.98 3.25
N GLY A 54 7.72 11.85 3.31
CA GLY A 54 7.94 10.79 4.31
C GLY A 54 9.15 9.91 4.05
N ILE A 55 9.66 9.90 2.83
CA ILE A 55 10.74 8.98 2.43
C ILE A 55 12.04 9.31 3.18
N ARG A 56 12.61 8.31 3.86
CA ARG A 56 13.91 8.41 4.53
C ARG A 56 14.98 7.83 3.62
N PHE A 57 15.56 8.68 2.77
CA PHE A 57 16.63 8.30 1.82
C PHE A 57 17.89 7.76 2.49
N ASP A 58 18.09 8.09 3.75
CA ASP A 58 19.21 7.67 4.60
C ASP A 58 18.83 6.62 5.66
N ALA A 59 17.69 5.91 5.46
CA ALA A 59 17.25 4.84 6.34
C ALA A 59 18.33 3.74 6.43
N SER A 60 18.53 3.20 7.64
CA SER A 60 19.44 2.07 7.87
C SER A 60 18.92 1.22 9.04
N LEU A 61 19.32 -0.06 9.06
CA LEU A 61 18.98 -0.94 10.18
C LEU A 61 19.47 -0.41 11.52
N ASP A 62 20.65 0.18 11.58
CA ASP A 62 21.20 0.75 12.82
C ASP A 62 20.32 1.87 13.37
N LYS A 63 19.81 2.75 12.48
CA LYS A 63 18.88 3.82 12.87
C LYS A 63 17.55 3.26 13.36
N LEU A 64 17.01 2.25 12.69
CA LEU A 64 15.75 1.59 13.07
C LEU A 64 15.90 0.83 14.39
N ALA A 65 16.98 0.08 14.57
CA ALA A 65 17.26 -0.67 15.80
C ALA A 65 17.40 0.25 17.04
N GLY A 66 17.85 1.48 16.85
CA GLY A 66 17.95 2.49 17.91
C GLY A 66 16.62 3.08 18.38
N LEU A 67 15.49 2.77 17.72
CA LEU A 67 14.17 3.30 18.09
C LEU A 67 13.55 2.50 19.24
N ASN A 68 12.95 3.23 20.19
CA ASN A 68 12.21 2.61 21.29
C ASN A 68 10.90 2.01 20.81
N PRO A 69 10.51 0.83 21.35
CA PRO A 69 9.18 0.29 21.12
C PRO A 69 8.08 1.22 21.65
N VAL A 70 6.93 1.23 20.96
CA VAL A 70 5.73 2.00 21.36
C VAL A 70 5.19 1.51 22.70
N THR A 71 5.34 0.22 22.99
CA THR A 71 5.00 -0.38 24.28
C THR A 71 6.20 -1.13 24.84
N GLU A 72 6.36 -1.10 26.16
CA GLU A 72 7.46 -1.81 26.84
C GLU A 72 7.45 -3.31 26.47
N GLY A 73 8.60 -3.85 26.09
CA GLY A 73 8.75 -5.22 25.62
C GLY A 73 8.14 -5.53 24.26
N GLY A 74 7.57 -4.52 23.58
CA GLY A 74 7.01 -4.66 22.24
C GLY A 74 8.06 -4.63 21.13
N LYS A 75 7.63 -4.94 19.91
CA LYS A 75 8.48 -4.95 18.70
C LYS A 75 8.15 -3.80 17.74
N ILE A 76 7.00 -3.15 17.92
CA ILE A 76 6.55 -2.03 17.08
C ILE A 76 7.21 -0.74 17.54
N THR A 77 7.77 0.00 16.58
CA THR A 77 8.38 1.31 16.79
C THR A 77 7.82 2.32 15.79
N ALA A 78 8.16 3.58 15.94
CA ALA A 78 7.83 4.60 14.94
C ALA A 78 8.49 4.33 13.57
N GLY A 79 9.56 3.52 13.53
CA GLY A 79 10.26 3.19 12.28
C GLY A 79 9.64 2.05 11.50
N ASN A 80 8.89 1.15 12.14
CA ASN A 80 8.22 0.01 11.50
C ASN A 80 6.69 0.09 11.57
N ALA A 81 6.18 1.32 11.71
CA ALA A 81 4.78 1.72 11.62
C ALA A 81 4.60 2.76 10.51
N SER A 82 3.39 2.88 9.99
CA SER A 82 3.06 3.92 9.01
C SER A 82 3.23 5.31 9.58
N GLN A 83 3.60 6.26 8.74
CA GLN A 83 3.68 7.66 9.13
C GLN A 83 2.28 8.31 9.14
N ILE A 84 2.04 9.17 10.12
CA ILE A 84 0.87 10.05 10.14
C ILE A 84 1.12 11.16 9.14
N THR A 85 0.27 11.25 8.13
CA THR A 85 0.46 12.18 7.02
C THR A 85 -0.88 12.76 6.58
N ASP A 86 -0.84 13.96 6.04
CA ASP A 86 -1.93 14.52 5.24
C ASP A 86 -1.82 14.03 3.81
N GLY A 87 -2.96 13.89 3.13
CA GLY A 87 -2.96 13.48 1.75
C GLY A 87 -4.37 13.40 1.15
N ALA A 88 -4.42 13.51 -0.15
CA ALA A 88 -5.65 13.33 -0.94
C ALA A 88 -5.35 12.52 -2.19
N ALA A 89 -6.30 11.70 -2.61
CA ALA A 89 -6.22 10.94 -3.85
C ALA A 89 -7.60 10.82 -4.48
N ALA A 90 -7.65 10.67 -5.80
CA ALA A 90 -8.90 10.52 -6.54
C ALA A 90 -8.79 9.43 -7.60
N VAL A 91 -9.79 8.56 -7.63
CA VAL A 91 -9.96 7.53 -8.67
C VAL A 91 -11.35 7.69 -9.26
N LEU A 92 -11.43 7.80 -10.58
CA LEU A 92 -12.71 7.86 -11.28
C LEU A 92 -13.19 6.44 -11.59
N ILE A 93 -14.28 6.04 -10.94
CA ILE A 93 -14.94 4.76 -11.18
C ILE A 93 -16.25 5.00 -11.92
N CYS A 94 -16.50 4.25 -12.97
CA CYS A 94 -17.72 4.35 -13.76
C CYS A 94 -18.18 2.98 -14.25
N ASN A 95 -19.47 2.89 -14.54
CA ASN A 95 -20.04 1.78 -15.28
C ASN A 95 -20.05 2.08 -16.79
N ASP A 96 -20.54 1.15 -17.61
CA ASP A 96 -20.60 1.30 -19.07
C ASP A 96 -21.32 2.57 -19.53
N ALA A 97 -22.38 2.97 -18.82
CA ALA A 97 -23.13 4.18 -19.15
C ALA A 97 -22.31 5.45 -18.84
N GLY A 98 -21.57 5.45 -17.75
CA GLY A 98 -20.63 6.50 -17.38
C GLY A 98 -19.47 6.58 -18.39
N LEU A 99 -18.88 5.44 -18.73
CA LEU A 99 -17.78 5.36 -19.69
C LEU A 99 -18.12 5.98 -21.04
N LYS A 100 -19.34 5.73 -21.57
CA LYS A 100 -19.83 6.36 -22.79
C LYS A 100 -19.94 7.88 -22.70
N LYS A 101 -20.19 8.43 -21.51
CA LYS A 101 -20.32 9.87 -21.28
C LYS A 101 -18.97 10.59 -21.20
N ILE A 102 -17.98 9.98 -20.54
CA ILE A 102 -16.66 10.61 -20.32
C ILE A 102 -15.77 10.60 -21.57
N LYS A 103 -16.12 9.82 -22.59
CA LYS A 103 -15.37 9.72 -23.86
C LYS A 103 -13.88 9.38 -23.63
N SER A 104 -13.57 8.58 -22.63
CA SER A 104 -12.23 8.13 -22.30
C SER A 104 -12.19 6.60 -22.30
N ASN A 105 -11.03 6.03 -22.56
CA ASN A 105 -10.84 4.60 -22.44
C ASN A 105 -10.62 4.22 -20.96
N PRO A 106 -11.23 3.12 -20.47
CA PRO A 106 -10.94 2.63 -19.14
C PRO A 106 -9.49 2.13 -19.09
N ARG A 107 -8.80 2.38 -17.98
CA ARG A 107 -7.44 1.90 -17.77
C ARG A 107 -7.42 0.52 -17.11
N ALA A 108 -8.41 0.27 -16.25
CA ALA A 108 -8.59 -1.03 -15.59
C ALA A 108 -10.07 -1.34 -15.37
N GLU A 109 -10.36 -2.61 -15.18
CA GLU A 109 -11.63 -3.16 -14.75
C GLU A 109 -11.51 -3.61 -13.29
N ILE A 110 -12.51 -3.29 -12.46
CA ILE A 110 -12.62 -3.88 -11.12
C ILE A 110 -13.22 -5.28 -11.30
N VAL A 111 -12.40 -6.29 -11.03
CA VAL A 111 -12.77 -7.70 -11.19
C VAL A 111 -13.56 -8.19 -9.99
N SER A 112 -13.11 -7.86 -8.79
CA SER A 112 -13.79 -8.22 -7.55
C SER A 112 -13.49 -7.23 -6.43
N ILE A 113 -14.43 -7.12 -5.50
CA ILE A 113 -14.30 -6.40 -4.24
C ILE A 113 -14.81 -7.31 -3.14
N SER A 114 -14.09 -7.39 -2.04
CA SER A 114 -14.54 -8.04 -0.82
C SER A 114 -14.45 -7.10 0.36
N VAL A 115 -15.39 -7.24 1.28
CA VAL A 115 -15.36 -6.60 2.60
C VAL A 115 -15.62 -7.70 3.61
N VAL A 116 -14.86 -7.71 4.69
CA VAL A 116 -14.93 -8.74 5.74
C VAL A 116 -14.84 -8.13 7.13
N GLY A 117 -15.39 -8.83 8.12
CA GLY A 117 -15.05 -8.69 9.52
C GLY A 117 -14.13 -9.83 9.93
N ASP A 118 -13.15 -9.56 10.76
CA ASP A 118 -12.20 -10.51 11.33
C ASP A 118 -12.10 -10.29 12.85
N ASP A 119 -11.20 -10.99 13.52
CA ASP A 119 -10.98 -10.89 14.96
C ASP A 119 -10.69 -9.43 15.38
N PRO A 120 -11.52 -8.80 16.21
CA PRO A 120 -11.34 -7.40 16.61
C PRO A 120 -10.13 -7.20 17.55
N VAL A 121 -9.59 -8.26 18.16
CA VAL A 121 -8.40 -8.20 19.02
C VAL A 121 -7.13 -8.16 18.18
N PHE A 122 -7.00 -9.07 17.20
CA PHE A 122 -5.93 -8.99 16.22
C PHE A 122 -6.09 -7.80 15.27
N MET A 123 -7.33 -7.41 15.02
CA MET A 123 -7.78 -6.23 14.27
C MET A 123 -7.20 -6.12 12.84
N LEU A 124 -5.88 -6.21 12.68
CA LEU A 124 -5.17 -5.94 11.42
C LEU A 124 -4.88 -7.19 10.57
N THR A 125 -5.46 -8.33 10.92
CA THR A 125 -5.39 -9.57 10.14
C THR A 125 -6.43 -9.66 9.03
N GLY A 126 -7.42 -8.79 9.05
CA GLY A 126 -8.52 -8.74 8.08
C GLY A 126 -8.14 -8.76 6.59
N PRO A 127 -7.01 -8.16 6.15
CA PRO A 127 -6.54 -8.27 4.77
C PRO A 127 -6.37 -9.70 4.27
N ILE A 128 -6.08 -10.67 5.16
CA ILE A 128 -5.91 -12.09 4.82
C ILE A 128 -7.24 -12.68 4.32
N PRO A 129 -8.31 -12.76 5.15
CA PRO A 129 -9.61 -13.28 4.69
C PRO A 129 -10.24 -12.42 3.60
N ALA A 130 -10.01 -11.09 3.58
CA ALA A 130 -10.47 -10.23 2.51
C ALA A 130 -9.87 -10.64 1.16
N SER A 131 -8.55 -10.88 1.11
CA SER A 131 -7.86 -11.29 -0.11
C SER A 131 -8.33 -12.65 -0.60
N HIS A 132 -8.44 -13.65 0.29
CA HIS A 132 -8.98 -14.95 -0.08
C HIS A 132 -10.38 -14.84 -0.71
N LYS A 133 -11.26 -14.06 -0.11
CA LYS A 133 -12.62 -13.86 -0.61
C LYS A 133 -12.64 -13.10 -1.95
N ALA A 134 -11.77 -12.09 -2.13
CA ALA A 134 -11.66 -11.39 -3.41
C ALA A 134 -11.14 -12.30 -4.53
N LEU A 135 -10.15 -13.14 -4.24
CA LEU A 135 -9.62 -14.15 -5.17
C LEU A 135 -10.68 -15.18 -5.54
N GLU A 136 -11.43 -15.69 -4.55
CA GLU A 136 -12.55 -16.60 -4.79
C GLU A 136 -13.61 -16.00 -5.72
N TYR A 137 -14.04 -14.76 -5.46
CA TYR A 137 -15.02 -14.06 -6.30
C TYR A 137 -14.50 -13.84 -7.72
N ALA A 138 -13.21 -13.54 -7.88
CA ALA A 138 -12.57 -13.39 -9.17
C ALA A 138 -12.31 -14.72 -9.89
N LYS A 139 -12.38 -15.85 -9.18
CA LYS A 139 -11.95 -17.19 -9.64
C LYS A 139 -10.47 -17.18 -10.07
N LEU A 140 -9.65 -16.49 -9.30
CA LEU A 140 -8.22 -16.35 -9.49
C LEU A 140 -7.48 -16.89 -8.27
N SER A 141 -6.20 -17.16 -8.45
CA SER A 141 -5.24 -17.49 -7.38
C SER A 141 -4.31 -16.32 -7.08
N ILE A 142 -3.55 -16.41 -6.00
CA ILE A 142 -2.53 -15.41 -5.68
C ILE A 142 -1.43 -15.38 -6.73
N ASP A 143 -1.14 -16.50 -7.39
CA ASP A 143 -0.10 -16.62 -8.42
C ASP A 143 -0.48 -15.89 -9.72
N ASP A 144 -1.79 -15.67 -9.96
CA ASP A 144 -2.28 -14.91 -11.12
C ASP A 144 -2.01 -13.41 -11.01
N MET A 145 -1.66 -12.92 -9.81
CA MET A 145 -1.41 -11.50 -9.57
C MET A 145 0.03 -11.12 -9.99
N ASP A 146 0.15 -10.01 -10.69
CA ASP A 146 1.45 -9.44 -11.07
C ASP A 146 2.05 -8.57 -9.97
N ILE A 147 1.19 -7.90 -9.20
CA ILE A 147 1.57 -7.08 -8.05
C ILE A 147 0.52 -7.14 -6.94
N TYR A 148 0.96 -6.84 -5.72
CA TYR A 148 0.10 -6.67 -4.55
C TYR A 148 0.41 -5.34 -3.87
N GLU A 149 -0.64 -4.60 -3.49
CA GLU A 149 -0.56 -3.43 -2.63
C GLU A 149 -1.30 -3.72 -1.32
N VAL A 150 -0.54 -4.06 -0.29
CA VAL A 150 -1.07 -4.32 1.06
C VAL A 150 -0.66 -3.18 1.96
N ASN A 151 -1.65 -2.48 2.54
CA ASN A 151 -1.38 -1.31 3.34
C ASN A 151 -0.44 -1.61 4.52
N GLU A 152 0.63 -0.83 4.64
CA GLU A 152 1.66 -0.97 5.67
C GLU A 152 1.29 -0.17 6.92
N ALA A 153 0.13 -0.44 7.51
CA ALA A 153 -0.23 0.21 8.78
C ALA A 153 0.86 -0.03 9.85
N PHE A 154 1.35 -1.26 9.89
CA PHE A 154 2.52 -1.71 10.67
C PHE A 154 3.21 -2.83 9.89
N ALA A 155 4.52 -2.98 10.00
CA ALA A 155 5.28 -3.98 9.26
C ALA A 155 4.76 -5.43 9.38
N PRO A 156 4.25 -5.92 10.53
CA PRO A 156 3.70 -7.27 10.63
C PRO A 156 2.45 -7.52 9.76
N VAL A 157 1.73 -6.48 9.34
CA VAL A 157 0.49 -6.64 8.56
C VAL A 157 0.79 -7.24 7.17
N PRO A 158 1.59 -6.60 6.30
CA PRO A 158 1.93 -7.18 5.01
C PRO A 158 2.81 -8.43 5.11
N LEU A 159 3.64 -8.57 6.17
CA LEU A 159 4.45 -9.77 6.38
C LEU A 159 3.58 -10.99 6.69
N ALA A 160 2.64 -10.88 7.65
CA ALA A 160 1.69 -11.93 7.98
C ALA A 160 0.77 -12.27 6.80
N TRP A 161 0.33 -11.24 6.06
CA TRP A 161 -0.47 -11.43 4.86
C TRP A 161 0.28 -12.24 3.80
N ALA A 162 1.54 -11.91 3.53
CA ALA A 162 2.36 -12.61 2.54
C ALA A 162 2.61 -14.08 2.93
N GLU A 163 2.83 -14.35 4.22
CA GLU A 163 3.02 -15.71 4.73
C GLU A 163 1.75 -16.55 4.59
N GLU A 164 0.59 -16.04 5.01
CA GLU A 164 -0.69 -16.76 4.97
C GLU A 164 -1.19 -17.03 3.53
N LEU A 165 -0.97 -16.10 2.61
CA LEU A 165 -1.34 -16.29 1.21
C LEU A 165 -0.25 -17.00 0.40
N LYS A 166 0.92 -17.27 0.98
CA LYS A 166 2.11 -17.76 0.28
C LYS A 166 2.48 -16.88 -0.92
N ALA A 167 2.32 -15.57 -0.74
CA ALA A 167 2.52 -14.59 -1.78
C ALA A 167 4.01 -14.35 -2.05
N ASP A 168 4.36 -14.13 -3.32
CA ASP A 168 5.71 -13.74 -3.73
C ASP A 168 6.02 -12.32 -3.24
N ARG A 169 6.88 -12.19 -2.24
CA ARG A 169 7.27 -10.91 -1.66
C ARG A 169 7.92 -9.94 -2.65
N SER A 170 8.47 -10.44 -3.76
CA SER A 170 9.03 -9.58 -4.80
C SER A 170 7.98 -8.77 -5.55
N LYS A 171 6.70 -9.17 -5.46
CA LYS A 171 5.54 -8.50 -6.05
C LYS A 171 4.81 -7.59 -5.03
N LEU A 172 5.24 -7.58 -3.75
CA LEU A 172 4.57 -6.88 -2.66
C LEU A 172 5.11 -5.46 -2.52
N ASN A 173 4.20 -4.46 -2.57
CA ASN A 173 4.50 -3.04 -2.35
C ASN A 173 5.79 -2.63 -3.07
N VAL A 174 5.78 -2.84 -4.37
CA VAL A 174 7.01 -2.81 -5.20
C VAL A 174 7.64 -1.42 -5.31
N ASN A 175 6.88 -0.38 -5.03
CA ASN A 175 7.32 1.01 -4.99
C ASN A 175 7.36 1.58 -3.57
N GLY A 176 7.45 0.70 -2.56
CA GLY A 176 7.30 1.08 -1.16
C GLY A 176 5.85 1.21 -0.75
N GLY A 177 5.59 1.47 0.51
CA GLY A 177 4.24 1.59 1.07
C GLY A 177 4.15 2.64 2.18
N ALA A 178 3.15 2.53 3.03
CA ALA A 178 2.79 3.55 4.00
C ALA A 178 3.88 3.91 5.02
N MET A 179 4.84 3.03 5.28
CA MET A 179 5.97 3.36 6.15
C MET A 179 6.89 4.40 5.53
N ALA A 180 7.05 4.38 4.21
CA ALA A 180 7.84 5.37 3.47
C ALA A 180 6.99 6.53 2.94
N LEU A 181 5.80 6.23 2.39
CA LEU A 181 4.97 7.16 1.63
C LEU A 181 3.79 7.73 2.44
N GLY A 182 3.66 7.34 3.71
CA GLY A 182 2.60 7.80 4.59
C GLY A 182 1.25 7.09 4.43
N HIS A 183 0.40 7.27 5.44
CA HIS A 183 -0.92 6.65 5.54
C HIS A 183 -2.00 7.70 5.85
N PRO A 184 -2.38 8.55 4.89
CA PRO A 184 -3.52 9.45 5.05
C PRO A 184 -4.80 8.61 5.05
N LEU A 185 -5.32 8.27 6.23
CA LEU A 185 -6.34 7.24 6.46
C LEU A 185 -7.48 7.25 5.44
N GLY A 186 -8.12 8.39 5.23
CA GLY A 186 -9.24 8.51 4.29
C GLY A 186 -8.86 8.47 2.81
N ALA A 187 -7.59 8.69 2.47
CA ALA A 187 -7.10 8.73 1.09
C ALA A 187 -6.34 7.45 0.66
N THR A 188 -5.89 6.64 1.62
CA THR A 188 -4.98 5.52 1.37
C THR A 188 -5.51 4.54 0.32
N GLY A 189 -6.79 4.20 0.36
CA GLY A 189 -7.37 3.27 -0.62
C GLY A 189 -7.26 3.79 -2.05
N ALA A 190 -7.58 5.05 -2.29
CA ALA A 190 -7.45 5.68 -3.61
C ALA A 190 -5.98 5.88 -4.01
N LYS A 191 -5.10 6.19 -3.04
CA LYS A 191 -3.65 6.31 -3.26
C LYS A 191 -3.04 5.00 -3.71
N LEU A 192 -3.24 3.91 -2.97
CA LEU A 192 -2.74 2.58 -3.33
C LEU A 192 -3.29 2.10 -4.68
N MET A 193 -4.59 2.35 -4.94
CA MET A 193 -5.22 2.03 -6.23
C MET A 193 -4.54 2.76 -7.39
N THR A 194 -4.19 4.03 -7.19
CA THR A 194 -3.51 4.85 -8.20
C THR A 194 -2.12 4.29 -8.47
N THR A 195 -1.30 4.07 -7.44
CA THR A 195 0.04 3.50 -7.56
C THR A 195 0.00 2.12 -8.21
N MET A 196 -0.89 1.25 -7.73
CA MET A 196 -1.09 -0.10 -8.26
C MET A 196 -1.42 -0.09 -9.76
N LEU A 197 -2.31 0.81 -10.20
CA LEU A 197 -2.68 0.93 -11.62
C LEU A 197 -1.50 1.38 -12.49
N HIS A 198 -0.77 2.43 -12.06
CA HIS A 198 0.37 2.94 -12.81
C HIS A 198 1.51 1.91 -12.90
N GLU A 199 1.74 1.19 -11.82
CA GLU A 199 2.76 0.14 -11.78
C GLU A 199 2.38 -1.06 -12.64
N LEU A 200 1.10 -1.45 -12.64
CA LEU A 200 0.58 -2.52 -13.49
C LEU A 200 0.75 -2.17 -14.99
N GLU A 201 0.49 -0.91 -15.35
CA GLU A 201 0.74 -0.41 -16.71
C GLU A 201 2.24 -0.43 -17.06
N ARG A 202 3.10 0.05 -16.16
CA ARG A 202 4.54 0.14 -16.36
C ARG A 202 5.20 -1.23 -16.58
N ARG A 203 4.70 -2.26 -15.86
CA ARG A 203 5.19 -3.64 -15.97
C ARG A 203 4.52 -4.45 -17.07
N GLU A 204 3.55 -3.87 -17.77
CA GLU A 204 2.69 -4.59 -18.71
C GLU A 204 1.97 -5.79 -18.06
N GLY A 205 1.75 -5.70 -16.73
CA GLY A 205 1.04 -6.70 -15.94
C GLY A 205 -0.45 -6.72 -16.25
N LYS A 206 -1.14 -7.76 -15.79
CA LYS A 206 -2.55 -8.01 -16.08
C LYS A 206 -3.45 -7.83 -14.86
N TYR A 207 -3.08 -8.42 -13.73
CA TYR A 207 -3.89 -8.42 -12.50
C TYR A 207 -3.10 -7.82 -11.33
N ALA A 208 -3.80 -7.07 -10.51
CA ALA A 208 -3.25 -6.57 -9.26
C ALA A 208 -4.29 -6.67 -8.13
N LEU A 209 -3.81 -6.92 -6.91
CA LEU A 209 -4.62 -7.03 -5.71
C LEU A 209 -4.23 -5.94 -4.72
N GLN A 210 -5.22 -5.19 -4.23
CA GLN A 210 -5.08 -4.27 -3.11
C GLN A 210 -5.77 -4.86 -1.89
N ALA A 211 -5.14 -4.76 -0.69
CA ALA A 211 -5.75 -5.15 0.57
C ALA A 211 -5.44 -4.13 1.67
N ILE A 212 -6.47 -3.76 2.43
CA ILE A 212 -6.38 -2.71 3.45
C ILE A 212 -7.04 -3.20 4.73
N CYS A 213 -6.31 -3.10 5.85
CA CYS A 213 -6.87 -3.27 7.18
C CYS A 213 -7.54 -1.99 7.66
N GLU A 214 -8.60 -2.14 8.43
CA GLU A 214 -9.40 -1.05 8.98
C GLU A 214 -9.58 -1.24 10.49
N GLY A 215 -9.90 -0.18 11.18
CA GLY A 215 -10.15 -0.23 12.62
C GLY A 215 -11.31 -1.15 12.99
N GLY A 216 -11.21 -1.81 14.15
CA GLY A 216 -12.27 -2.68 14.67
C GLY A 216 -12.35 -4.07 14.04
N GLY A 217 -11.30 -4.50 13.31
CA GLY A 217 -11.25 -5.84 12.71
C GLY A 217 -11.97 -5.94 11.38
N THR A 218 -12.20 -4.83 10.69
CA THR A 218 -12.70 -4.84 9.32
C THR A 218 -11.55 -4.76 8.32
N ALA A 219 -11.81 -5.18 7.09
CA ALA A 219 -10.87 -5.05 5.98
C ALA A 219 -11.56 -5.14 4.63
N ASN A 220 -10.91 -4.61 3.62
CA ASN A 220 -11.33 -4.80 2.24
C ASN A 220 -10.17 -5.32 1.37
N ALA A 221 -10.53 -5.98 0.26
CA ALA A 221 -9.60 -6.28 -0.82
C ALA A 221 -10.27 -6.04 -2.17
N THR A 222 -9.50 -5.53 -3.12
CA THR A 222 -9.94 -5.23 -4.48
C THR A 222 -8.97 -5.82 -5.48
N ILE A 223 -9.49 -6.51 -6.48
CA ILE A 223 -8.70 -6.99 -7.62
C ILE A 223 -9.07 -6.17 -8.84
N ILE A 224 -8.05 -5.64 -9.50
CA ILE A 224 -8.20 -4.97 -10.79
C ILE A 224 -7.49 -5.75 -11.89
N LYS A 225 -7.98 -5.57 -13.11
CA LYS A 225 -7.39 -6.07 -14.34
C LYS A 225 -7.12 -4.90 -15.27
N LYS A 226 -5.88 -4.77 -15.74
CA LYS A 226 -5.54 -3.77 -16.76
C LYS A 226 -6.34 -4.03 -18.04
N VAL A 227 -6.92 -2.98 -18.60
CA VAL A 227 -7.52 -3.00 -19.94
C VAL A 227 -6.43 -2.68 -20.97
N ASN A 228 -6.39 -3.44 -22.03
CA ASN A 228 -5.43 -3.27 -23.14
C ASN A 228 -5.75 -2.05 -24.02
#